data_9de240cc03f931b5997e2108936b037d
#
_entry.id   9de240cc03f931b5997e2108936b037d
#
_cell.length_a   1.000
_cell.length_b   1.000
_cell.length_c   1.000
_cell.angle_alpha   90.00
_cell.angle_beta   90.00
_cell.angle_gamma   90.00
#
_symmetry.space_group_name_H-M   'P 1'
#
loop_
_entity.id
_entity.type
_entity.pdbx_description
1 polymer ?
#
loop_
_entity_poly.entity_id
_entity_poly.type
_entity_poly.pdbx_seq_one_letter_code
_entity_poly.pdbx_strand_id
1 'polypeptide(L)'
;MQSDFDRSDVRILDLVQEHGDLSAAEVAERLGMTPSTCWRRMSRLEEGGVIRKRVALLDREKVGLNVLVFSQVKLAGHGRDALLKFEQAVRQHPEILECYTLMGETDFLLRIACRDIKAYEAFFLDHLSRFPGVQSVHSFIALSVIKETTVLPLSAGSKSAAR
;
A
#
# COMPACT_ATOMS: atom_id res chain seq x y z
N MET A 1 15.44 3.98 -12.94
CA MET A 1 15.82 2.58 -13.19
C MET A 1 14.65 1.94 -13.91
N GLN A 2 14.73 1.76 -15.21
CA GLN A 2 13.70 1.10 -16.00
C GLN A 2 13.81 -0.39 -15.67
N SER A 3 12.80 -0.96 -15.06
CA SER A 3 12.73 -2.39 -14.78
C SER A 3 12.53 -3.11 -16.11
N ASP A 4 13.58 -3.82 -16.54
CA ASP A 4 13.62 -4.56 -17.81
C ASP A 4 12.85 -5.90 -17.63
N PHE A 5 11.52 -5.79 -17.47
CA PHE A 5 10.63 -6.96 -17.43
C PHE A 5 10.28 -7.36 -18.85
N ASP A 6 10.62 -8.59 -19.20
CA ASP A 6 10.13 -9.14 -20.45
C ASP A 6 8.63 -9.48 -20.38
N ARG A 7 8.05 -9.80 -21.52
CA ARG A 7 6.62 -10.14 -21.63
C ARG A 7 6.22 -11.32 -20.73
N SER A 8 7.13 -12.24 -20.46
CA SER A 8 6.88 -13.39 -19.59
C SER A 8 6.85 -12.99 -18.12
N ASP A 9 7.72 -12.07 -17.71
CA ASP A 9 7.73 -11.54 -16.35
C ASP A 9 6.44 -10.77 -16.05
N VAL A 10 5.98 -9.94 -16.99
CA VAL A 10 4.69 -9.22 -16.86
C VAL A 10 3.54 -10.21 -16.69
N ARG A 11 3.47 -11.27 -17.49
CA ARG A 11 2.42 -12.30 -17.35
C ARG A 11 2.46 -13.03 -16.00
N ILE A 12 3.66 -13.31 -15.49
CA ILE A 12 3.81 -13.88 -14.13
C ILE A 12 3.31 -12.90 -13.09
N LEU A 13 3.73 -11.63 -13.15
CA LEU A 13 3.33 -10.60 -12.21
C LEU A 13 1.82 -10.34 -12.24
N ASP A 14 1.20 -10.28 -13.43
CA ASP A 14 -0.25 -10.13 -13.57
C ASP A 14 -1.01 -11.27 -12.89
N LEU A 15 -0.53 -12.51 -13.03
CA LEU A 15 -1.18 -13.66 -12.44
C LEU A 15 -0.99 -13.70 -10.91
N VAL A 16 0.24 -13.48 -10.40
CA VAL A 16 0.53 -13.61 -8.97
C VAL A 16 -0.01 -12.45 -8.13
N GLN A 17 -0.25 -11.27 -8.71
CA GLN A 17 -0.86 -10.17 -7.96
C GLN A 17 -2.36 -10.38 -7.73
N GLU A 18 -3.03 -11.17 -8.56
CA GLU A 18 -4.44 -11.58 -8.39
C GLU A 18 -4.58 -12.87 -7.57
N HIS A 19 -3.61 -13.77 -7.71
CA HIS A 19 -3.60 -15.11 -7.13
C HIS A 19 -2.29 -15.34 -6.35
N GLY A 20 -2.15 -14.68 -5.21
CA GLY A 20 -0.92 -14.73 -4.41
C GLY A 20 -0.62 -16.08 -3.76
N ASP A 21 -1.58 -17.00 -3.72
CA ASP A 21 -1.49 -18.36 -3.16
C ASP A 21 -0.92 -19.39 -4.13
N LEU A 22 -0.85 -19.07 -5.42
CA LEU A 22 -0.34 -20.01 -6.43
C LEU A 22 1.13 -20.33 -6.23
N SER A 23 1.45 -21.63 -6.31
CA SER A 23 2.82 -22.13 -6.42
C SER A 23 3.43 -21.82 -7.79
N ALA A 24 4.75 -21.88 -7.90
CA ALA A 24 5.44 -21.70 -9.17
C ALA A 24 5.04 -22.75 -10.23
N ALA A 25 4.67 -23.96 -9.81
CA ALA A 25 4.18 -25.01 -10.70
C ALA A 25 2.81 -24.66 -11.28
N GLU A 26 1.88 -24.19 -10.45
CA GLU A 26 0.55 -23.79 -10.91
C GLU A 26 0.59 -22.54 -11.80
N VAL A 27 1.47 -21.57 -11.48
CA VAL A 27 1.72 -20.42 -12.36
C VAL A 27 2.29 -20.86 -13.70
N ALA A 28 3.24 -21.81 -13.72
CA ALA A 28 3.83 -22.36 -14.93
C ALA A 28 2.78 -23.02 -15.81
N GLU A 29 1.92 -23.85 -15.23
CA GLU A 29 0.83 -24.53 -15.93
C GLU A 29 -0.12 -23.52 -16.61
N ARG A 30 -0.61 -22.51 -15.85
CA ARG A 30 -1.52 -21.47 -16.38
C ARG A 30 -0.91 -20.61 -17.48
N LEU A 31 0.41 -20.43 -17.44
CA LEU A 31 1.12 -19.59 -18.42
C LEU A 31 1.74 -20.38 -19.58
N GLY A 32 1.64 -21.72 -19.57
CA GLY A 32 2.25 -22.59 -20.59
C GLY A 32 3.78 -22.54 -20.55
N MET A 33 4.36 -22.49 -19.34
CA MET A 33 5.81 -22.49 -19.11
C MET A 33 6.26 -23.81 -18.46
N THR A 34 7.57 -24.09 -18.52
CA THR A 34 8.11 -25.18 -17.69
C THR A 34 8.20 -24.73 -16.23
N PRO A 35 7.95 -25.62 -15.25
CA PRO A 35 8.01 -25.27 -13.82
C PRO A 35 9.37 -24.67 -13.42
N SER A 36 10.47 -25.19 -13.93
CA SER A 36 11.82 -24.70 -13.64
C SER A 36 12.05 -23.27 -14.16
N THR A 37 11.57 -22.96 -15.36
CA THR A 37 11.67 -21.61 -15.93
C THR A 37 10.82 -20.62 -15.13
N CYS A 38 9.59 -20.99 -14.77
CA CYS A 38 8.71 -20.17 -13.96
C CYS A 38 9.31 -19.91 -12.58
N TRP A 39 9.75 -20.95 -11.89
CA TRP A 39 10.38 -20.83 -10.57
C TRP A 39 11.58 -19.88 -10.59
N ARG A 40 12.50 -20.04 -11.53
CA ARG A 40 13.68 -19.16 -11.64
C ARG A 40 13.30 -17.70 -11.85
N ARG A 41 12.25 -17.43 -12.67
CA ARG A 41 11.76 -16.07 -12.91
C ARG A 41 11.11 -15.48 -11.66
N MET A 42 10.27 -16.25 -10.99
CA MET A 42 9.61 -15.81 -9.74
C MET A 42 10.63 -15.52 -8.65
N SER A 43 11.62 -16.41 -8.44
CA SER A 43 12.71 -16.18 -7.47
C SER A 43 13.47 -14.89 -7.78
N ARG A 44 13.81 -14.63 -9.05
CA ARG A 44 14.46 -13.38 -9.45
C ARG A 44 13.61 -12.15 -9.15
N LEU A 45 12.29 -12.22 -9.37
CA LEU A 45 11.36 -11.12 -9.10
C LEU A 45 11.19 -10.87 -7.58
N GLU A 46 11.24 -11.92 -6.78
CA GLU A 46 11.24 -11.84 -5.31
C GLU A 46 12.56 -11.29 -4.77
N GLU A 47 13.69 -11.85 -5.18
CA GLU A 47 15.04 -11.38 -4.81
C GLU A 47 15.30 -9.93 -5.23
N GLY A 48 14.79 -9.56 -6.40
CA GLY A 48 14.84 -8.18 -6.91
C GLY A 48 13.87 -7.22 -6.24
N GLY A 49 13.06 -7.69 -5.27
CA GLY A 49 12.10 -6.87 -4.51
C GLY A 49 10.89 -6.40 -5.32
N VAL A 50 10.67 -6.92 -6.52
CA VAL A 50 9.49 -6.62 -7.35
C VAL A 50 8.26 -7.24 -6.72
N ILE A 51 8.35 -8.51 -6.32
CA ILE A 51 7.38 -9.16 -5.46
C ILE A 51 7.87 -8.98 -4.02
N ARG A 52 7.30 -8.01 -3.32
CA ARG A 52 7.74 -7.68 -1.95
C ARG A 52 7.36 -8.74 -0.93
N LYS A 53 6.13 -9.25 -1.04
CA LYS A 53 5.54 -10.30 -0.17
C LYS A 53 4.23 -10.79 -0.75
N ARG A 54 3.81 -11.98 -0.33
CA ARG A 54 2.47 -12.52 -0.57
C ARG A 54 1.69 -12.47 0.74
N VAL A 55 0.47 -11.99 0.70
CA VAL A 55 -0.37 -11.79 1.89
C VAL A 55 -1.82 -12.16 1.58
N ALA A 56 -2.55 -12.60 2.60
CA ALA A 56 -4.00 -12.65 2.54
C ALA A 56 -4.56 -11.23 2.70
N LEU A 57 -5.51 -10.84 1.86
CA LEU A 57 -6.27 -9.61 2.03
C LEU A 57 -7.50 -9.91 2.89
N LEU A 58 -7.65 -9.17 3.96
CA LEU A 58 -8.78 -9.32 4.87
C LEU A 58 -9.88 -8.31 4.51
N ASP A 59 -11.12 -8.77 4.59
CA ASP A 59 -12.27 -7.88 4.56
C ASP A 59 -12.31 -7.09 5.88
N ARG A 60 -12.05 -5.80 5.78
CA ARG A 60 -11.95 -4.87 6.92
C ARG A 60 -13.20 -4.90 7.80
N GLU A 61 -14.38 -4.91 7.17
CA GLU A 61 -15.67 -4.86 7.89
C GLU A 61 -15.94 -6.17 8.62
N LYS A 62 -15.61 -7.33 8.01
CA LYS A 62 -15.75 -8.65 8.63
C LYS A 62 -14.83 -8.86 9.83
N VAL A 63 -13.71 -8.15 9.89
CA VAL A 63 -12.83 -8.17 11.07
C VAL A 63 -13.13 -7.02 12.06
N GLY A 64 -14.25 -6.29 11.85
CA GLY A 64 -14.74 -5.30 12.79
C GLY A 64 -14.15 -3.91 12.69
N LEU A 65 -13.39 -3.60 11.62
CA LEU A 65 -12.84 -2.27 11.35
C LEU A 65 -13.76 -1.50 10.39
N ASN A 66 -14.89 -1.00 10.92
CA ASN A 66 -15.99 -0.47 10.10
C ASN A 66 -15.77 0.97 9.62
N VAL A 67 -14.86 1.71 10.24
CA VAL A 67 -14.62 3.12 9.93
C VAL A 67 -13.27 3.28 9.24
N LEU A 68 -13.29 3.86 8.05
CA LEU A 68 -12.11 4.24 7.29
C LEU A 68 -12.02 5.77 7.24
N VAL A 69 -10.86 6.30 7.65
CA VAL A 69 -10.63 7.75 7.74
C VAL A 69 -9.40 8.11 6.92
N PHE A 70 -9.52 9.19 6.16
CA PHE A 70 -8.38 9.85 5.52
C PHE A 70 -8.08 11.15 6.26
N SER A 71 -6.86 11.28 6.80
CA SER A 71 -6.45 12.45 7.56
C SER A 71 -5.30 13.16 6.86
N GLN A 72 -5.52 14.41 6.51
CA GLN A 72 -4.49 15.31 6.03
C GLN A 72 -3.84 15.99 7.22
N VAL A 73 -2.51 15.91 7.30
CA VAL A 73 -1.73 16.47 8.40
C VAL A 73 -0.80 17.55 7.88
N LYS A 74 -0.77 18.67 8.60
CA LYS A 74 0.19 19.76 8.39
C LYS A 74 1.09 19.87 9.61
N LEU A 75 2.39 20.03 9.40
CA LEU A 75 3.35 20.26 10.45
C LEU A 75 3.63 21.77 10.62
N ALA A 76 3.95 22.18 11.84
CA ALA A 76 4.33 23.56 12.14
C ALA A 76 5.71 23.97 11.57
N GLY A 77 6.53 22.98 11.20
CA GLY A 77 7.85 23.21 10.63
C GLY A 77 8.30 22.03 9.76
N HIS A 78 9.10 22.34 8.75
CA HIS A 78 9.57 21.35 7.75
C HIS A 78 11.03 20.90 8.02
N GLY A 79 11.53 21.08 9.25
CA GLY A 79 12.85 20.61 9.64
C GLY A 79 12.92 19.08 9.58
N ARG A 80 14.05 18.53 9.11
CA ARG A 80 14.27 17.07 8.96
C ARG A 80 13.96 16.30 10.24
N ASP A 81 14.30 16.85 11.40
CA ASP A 81 14.06 16.21 12.71
C ASP A 81 12.56 16.13 13.04
N ALA A 82 11.77 17.15 12.70
CA ALA A 82 10.32 17.14 12.91
C ALA A 82 9.66 16.06 12.03
N LEU A 83 10.06 15.95 10.77
CA LEU A 83 9.58 14.94 9.83
C LEU A 83 9.91 13.53 10.35
N LEU A 84 11.16 13.28 10.77
CA LEU A 84 11.58 11.97 11.28
C LEU A 84 10.82 11.56 12.56
N LYS A 85 10.59 12.50 13.47
CA LYS A 85 9.81 12.23 14.70
C LYS A 85 8.35 11.90 14.39
N PHE A 86 7.75 12.63 13.45
CA PHE A 86 6.38 12.35 13.00
C PHE A 86 6.30 10.96 12.34
N GLU A 87 7.21 10.63 11.42
CA GLU A 87 7.27 9.32 10.77
C GLU A 87 7.43 8.17 11.78
N GLN A 88 8.27 8.36 12.81
CA GLN A 88 8.45 7.38 13.88
C GLN A 88 7.15 7.17 14.67
N ALA A 89 6.44 8.26 15.01
CA ALA A 89 5.15 8.17 15.69
C ALA A 89 4.13 7.41 14.84
N VAL A 90 4.00 7.75 13.55
CA VAL A 90 3.11 7.05 12.61
C VAL A 90 3.37 5.54 12.59
N ARG A 91 4.64 5.11 12.54
CA ARG A 91 5.00 3.68 12.48
C ARG A 91 4.62 2.87 13.71
N GLN A 92 4.38 3.51 14.86
CA GLN A 92 4.02 2.84 16.11
C GLN A 92 2.52 2.56 16.24
N HIS A 93 1.69 3.14 15.35
CA HIS A 93 0.24 3.03 15.43
C HIS A 93 -0.33 2.10 14.35
N PRO A 94 -0.80 0.90 14.72
CA PRO A 94 -1.33 -0.08 13.78
C PRO A 94 -2.65 0.37 13.12
N GLU A 95 -3.35 1.34 13.70
CA GLU A 95 -4.54 1.95 13.11
C GLU A 95 -4.22 2.68 11.81
N ILE A 96 -3.00 3.20 11.66
CA ILE A 96 -2.52 3.88 10.46
C ILE A 96 -2.03 2.83 9.46
N LEU A 97 -2.85 2.56 8.44
CA LEU A 97 -2.55 1.58 7.40
C LEU A 97 -1.55 2.11 6.38
N GLU A 98 -1.62 3.40 6.07
CA GLU A 98 -0.79 4.06 5.06
C GLU A 98 -0.48 5.50 5.48
N CYS A 99 0.71 5.96 5.12
CA CYS A 99 1.15 7.33 5.29
C CYS A 99 1.92 7.75 4.05
N TYR A 100 1.49 8.83 3.42
CA TYR A 100 2.12 9.41 2.24
C TYR A 100 2.60 10.81 2.54
N THR A 101 3.84 11.13 2.15
CA THR A 101 4.29 12.53 2.10
C THR A 101 3.71 13.18 0.86
N LEU A 102 3.14 14.35 1.01
CA LEU A 102 2.54 15.12 -0.07
C LEU A 102 3.38 16.36 -0.41
N MET A 103 3.27 16.79 -1.64
CA MET A 103 3.74 18.09 -2.09
C MET A 103 2.51 19.00 -2.27
N GLY A 104 2.37 20.04 -1.44
CA GLY A 104 1.20 20.93 -1.50
C GLY A 104 0.92 21.63 -0.17
N GLU A 105 -0.34 21.93 0.08
CA GLU A 105 -0.78 22.66 1.29
C GLU A 105 -0.66 21.84 2.57
N THR A 106 -0.71 20.51 2.47
CA THR A 106 -0.57 19.56 3.57
C THR A 106 0.67 18.70 3.36
N ASP A 107 1.28 18.26 4.45
CA ASP A 107 2.54 17.51 4.41
C ASP A 107 2.34 16.00 4.28
N PHE A 108 1.27 15.48 4.91
CA PHE A 108 1.00 14.04 4.92
C PHE A 108 -0.47 13.72 4.69
N LEU A 109 -0.70 12.56 4.08
CA LEU A 109 -2.01 11.90 4.01
C LEU A 109 -1.91 10.55 4.69
N LEU A 110 -2.80 10.32 5.66
CA LEU A 110 -2.93 9.06 6.38
C LEU A 110 -4.21 8.34 5.94
N ARG A 111 -4.13 7.01 5.84
CA ARG A 111 -5.30 6.12 5.77
C ARG A 111 -5.38 5.35 7.07
N ILE A 112 -6.46 5.52 7.82
CA ILE A 112 -6.65 5.02 9.19
C ILE A 112 -7.88 4.14 9.21
N ALA A 113 -7.81 2.98 9.87
CA ALA A 113 -8.94 2.09 10.07
C ALA A 113 -9.23 1.90 11.56
N CYS A 114 -10.49 2.11 11.95
CA CYS A 114 -10.97 1.98 13.32
C CYS A 114 -12.26 1.15 13.37
N ARG A 115 -12.59 0.65 14.55
CA ARG A 115 -13.85 -0.12 14.77
C ARG A 115 -15.07 0.75 14.53
N ASP A 116 -15.06 1.96 15.10
CA ASP A 116 -16.16 2.91 15.08
C ASP A 116 -15.63 4.35 15.19
N ILE A 117 -16.53 5.32 15.11
CA ILE A 117 -16.19 6.75 15.18
C ILE A 117 -15.61 7.12 16.55
N LYS A 118 -16.08 6.51 17.65
CA LYS A 118 -15.55 6.76 19.01
C LYS A 118 -14.13 6.28 19.15
N ALA A 119 -13.80 5.14 18.56
CA ALA A 119 -12.42 4.64 18.51
C ALA A 119 -11.50 5.58 17.73
N TYR A 120 -11.99 6.16 16.61
CA TYR A 120 -11.25 7.17 15.88
C TYR A 120 -11.09 8.48 16.70
N GLU A 121 -12.14 8.95 17.38
CA GLU A 121 -12.10 10.13 18.25
C GLU A 121 -11.04 9.96 19.36
N ALA A 122 -11.03 8.82 20.02
CA ALA A 122 -10.03 8.50 21.03
C ALA A 122 -8.61 8.49 20.44
N PHE A 123 -8.42 7.81 19.30
CA PHE A 123 -7.14 7.79 18.59
C PHE A 123 -6.67 9.21 18.20
N PHE A 124 -7.57 10.05 17.72
CA PHE A 124 -7.27 11.43 17.36
C PHE A 124 -6.83 12.25 18.57
N LEU A 125 -7.60 12.22 19.67
CA LEU A 125 -7.34 13.02 20.88
C LEU A 125 -6.11 12.55 21.65
N ASP A 126 -5.92 11.24 21.77
CA ASP A 126 -4.84 10.67 22.58
C ASP A 126 -3.51 10.56 21.84
N HIS A 127 -3.55 10.46 20.51
CA HIS A 127 -2.36 10.19 19.70
C HIS A 127 -2.18 11.20 18.54
N LEU A 128 -3.01 11.16 17.50
CA LEU A 128 -2.74 11.84 16.24
C LEU A 128 -2.55 13.35 16.40
N SER A 129 -3.40 14.01 17.19
CA SER A 129 -3.31 15.46 17.44
C SER A 129 -2.06 15.85 18.26
N ARG A 130 -1.43 14.87 18.92
CA ARG A 130 -0.24 15.05 19.77
C ARG A 130 1.05 14.56 19.12
N PHE A 131 0.99 14.08 17.89
CA PHE A 131 2.20 13.66 17.20
C PHE A 131 3.18 14.84 17.05
N PRO A 132 4.49 14.57 17.15
CA PRO A 132 5.50 15.62 17.10
C PRO A 132 5.36 16.53 15.88
N GLY A 133 5.27 17.82 16.12
CA GLY A 133 5.23 18.84 15.07
C GLY A 133 3.88 19.02 14.39
N VAL A 134 2.83 18.30 14.76
CA VAL A 134 1.50 18.50 14.18
C VAL A 134 0.96 19.88 14.48
N GLN A 135 0.60 20.64 13.43
CA GLN A 135 -0.03 21.93 13.49
C GLN A 135 -1.54 21.81 13.31
N SER A 136 -1.96 21.07 12.30
CA SER A 136 -3.39 20.84 12.02
C SER A 136 -3.62 19.47 11.39
N VAL A 137 -4.83 18.94 11.62
CA VAL A 137 -5.31 17.69 11.03
C VAL A 137 -6.71 17.93 10.48
N HIS A 138 -6.92 17.57 9.22
CA HIS A 138 -8.23 17.57 8.58
C HIS A 138 -8.61 16.12 8.24
N SER A 139 -9.68 15.62 8.83
CA SER A 139 -10.09 14.23 8.70
C SER A 139 -11.39 14.07 7.93
N PHE A 140 -11.42 13.08 7.04
CA PHE A 140 -12.54 12.75 6.20
C PHE A 140 -12.92 11.28 6.42
N ILE A 141 -14.16 11.03 6.81
CA ILE A 141 -14.66 9.66 6.96
C ILE A 141 -15.17 9.19 5.60
N ALA A 142 -14.67 8.04 5.14
CA ALA A 142 -15.18 7.41 3.93
C ALA A 142 -16.57 6.83 4.21
N LEU A 143 -17.58 7.28 3.45
CA LEU A 143 -18.95 6.77 3.57
C LEU A 143 -19.10 5.40 2.90
N SER A 144 -18.38 5.18 1.80
CA SER A 144 -18.37 3.93 1.07
C SER A 144 -17.08 3.76 0.28
N VAL A 145 -16.71 2.52 0.02
CA VAL A 145 -15.58 2.19 -0.87
C VAL A 145 -16.15 1.80 -2.24
N ILE A 146 -15.91 2.64 -3.25
CA ILE A 146 -16.39 2.39 -4.62
C ILE A 146 -15.46 1.43 -5.36
N LYS A 147 -14.15 1.53 -5.09
CA LYS A 147 -13.13 0.65 -5.67
C LYS A 147 -11.95 0.54 -4.72
N GLU A 148 -11.55 -0.68 -4.45
CA GLU A 148 -10.30 -1.00 -3.76
C GLU A 148 -9.63 -2.17 -4.48
N THR A 149 -8.36 -2.02 -4.84
CA THR A 149 -7.58 -3.07 -5.50
C THR A 149 -6.11 -2.88 -5.20
N THR A 150 -5.40 -3.99 -5.07
CA THR A 150 -3.94 -4.03 -4.98
C THR A 150 -3.28 -4.36 -6.32
N VAL A 151 -4.10 -4.63 -7.35
CA VAL A 151 -3.62 -5.00 -8.69
C VAL A 151 -3.09 -3.77 -9.41
N LEU A 152 -1.80 -3.80 -9.76
CA LEU A 152 -1.14 -2.76 -10.53
C LEU A 152 -1.36 -2.98 -12.04
N PRO A 153 -1.63 -1.94 -12.83
CA PRO A 153 -1.89 -2.06 -14.28
C PRO A 153 -0.58 -2.21 -15.07
N LEU A 154 0.07 -3.38 -15.00
CA LEU A 154 1.38 -3.62 -15.59
C LEU A 154 1.37 -3.61 -17.12
N SER A 155 0.30 -4.10 -17.74
CA SER A 155 0.16 -4.18 -19.20
C SER A 155 -0.02 -2.81 -19.89
N ALA A 156 -0.39 -1.77 -19.14
CA ALA A 156 -0.52 -0.41 -19.69
C ALA A 156 0.84 0.25 -19.99
N GLY A 157 1.93 -0.20 -19.35
CA GLY A 157 3.28 0.33 -19.57
C GLY A 157 4.02 -0.24 -20.80
N SER A 158 3.57 -1.40 -21.33
CA SER A 158 4.27 -2.07 -22.45
C SER A 158 3.90 -1.52 -23.85
N LYS A 159 2.95 -0.59 -23.96
CA LYS A 159 2.51 -0.01 -25.25
C LYS A 159 3.33 1.20 -25.74
N SER A 160 4.31 1.67 -24.96
CA SER A 160 5.05 2.90 -25.32
C SER A 160 6.39 2.67 -26.07
N ALA A 161 6.75 1.42 -26.41
CA ALA A 161 8.03 1.13 -27.08
C ALA A 161 7.89 0.69 -28.56
N ALA A 162 6.78 1.05 -29.22
CA ALA A 162 6.60 0.77 -30.65
C ALA A 162 6.09 2.04 -31.37
N ARG A 163 7.03 3.00 -31.58
CA ARG A 163 7.02 3.95 -32.71
C ARG A 163 8.44 4.43 -32.99
#